data_54c072c73bafa4890fb925b0bfea8f3d
#
_entry.id   54c072c73bafa4890fb925b0bfea8f3d
#
_cell.length_a   1.000
_cell.length_b   1.000
_cell.length_c   1.000
_cell.angle_alpha   90.00
_cell.angle_beta   90.00
_cell.angle_gamma   90.00
#
_symmetry.space_group_name_H-M   'P 1'
#
loop_
_entity.id
_entity.type
_entity.pdbx_description
1 polymer ?
#
loop_
_entity_poly.entity_id
_entity_poly.type
_entity_poly.pdbx_seq_one_letter_code
_entity_poly.pdbx_strand_id
1 'polypeptide(L)' 'MFKFEVNEVVKYVKTDEELLIVNRFKDRLSNTYFCRDNKNKIDAYSENDLKSRD' A
#
# COMPACT_ATOMS: atom_id res chain seq x y z
N MET A 1 -12.47 -1.65 8.07
CA MET A 1 -11.76 -0.38 8.32
C MET A 1 -10.38 -0.45 7.70
N PHE A 2 -9.98 0.60 6.99
CA PHE A 2 -8.67 0.64 6.35
C PHE A 2 -7.60 1.11 7.33
N LYS A 3 -6.44 0.49 7.27
CA LYS A 3 -5.30 0.86 8.10
C LYS A 3 -4.54 2.06 7.54
N PHE A 4 -4.57 2.23 6.21
CA PHE A 4 -3.83 3.31 5.54
C PHE A 4 -4.76 4.14 4.67
N GLU A 5 -4.36 5.37 4.38
CA GLU A 5 -5.13 6.34 3.60
C GLU A 5 -4.56 6.50 2.20
N VAL A 6 -5.41 6.92 1.26
CA VAL A 6 -4.95 7.33 -0.06
C VAL A 6 -4.03 8.54 0.10
N ASN A 7 -2.95 8.57 -0.67
CA ASN A 7 -1.87 9.58 -0.63
C ASN A 7 -0.91 9.40 0.54
N GLU A 8 -1.08 8.36 1.33
CA GLU A 8 -0.13 8.05 2.40
C GLU A 8 1.08 7.33 1.82
N VAL A 9 2.27 7.62 2.32
CA VAL A 9 3.49 6.90 1.97
C VAL A 9 3.68 5.77 2.98
N VAL A 10 3.81 4.55 2.47
CA VAL A 10 3.99 3.34 3.29
C VAL A 10 5.22 2.60 2.81
N LYS A 11 5.58 1.53 3.50
CA LYS A 11 6.70 0.68 3.10
C LYS A 11 6.23 -0.73 2.82
N TYR A 12 6.83 -1.36 1.83
CA TYR A 12 6.61 -2.76 1.53
C TYR A 12 7.45 -3.58 2.52
N VAL A 13 6.81 -4.46 3.28
CA VAL A 13 7.49 -5.15 4.38
C VAL A 13 8.64 -6.04 3.91
N LYS A 14 8.57 -6.56 2.68
CA LYS A 14 9.58 -7.49 2.16
C LYS A 14 10.87 -6.79 1.73
N THR A 15 10.80 -5.56 1.28
CA THR A 15 11.95 -4.86 0.71
C THR A 15 12.25 -3.54 1.40
N ASP A 16 11.34 -3.07 2.25
CA ASP A 16 11.45 -1.76 2.90
C ASP A 16 11.36 -0.60 1.91
N GLU A 17 10.92 -0.86 0.70
CA GLU A 17 10.71 0.17 -0.32
C GLU A 17 9.54 1.07 0.04
N GLU A 18 9.69 2.37 -0.23
CA GLU A 18 8.59 3.31 -0.02
C GLU A 18 7.64 3.27 -1.19
N LEU A 19 6.35 3.30 -0.88
CA LEU A 19 5.28 3.24 -1.86
C LEU A 19 4.25 4.32 -1.54
N LEU A 20 3.66 4.91 -2.59
CA LEU A 20 2.59 5.88 -2.43
C LEU A 20 1.25 5.23 -2.73
N ILE A 21 0.33 5.26 -1.77
CA ILE A 21 -1.00 4.70 -1.96
C ILE A 21 -1.80 5.62 -2.87
N VAL A 22 -2.21 5.10 -4.04
CA VAL A 22 -2.98 5.87 -5.01
C VAL A 22 -4.46 5.51 -5.01
N ASN A 23 -4.80 4.31 -4.51
CA ASN A 23 -6.20 3.90 -4.37
C ASN A 23 -6.27 2.78 -3.34
N ARG A 24 -7.48 2.53 -2.85
CA ARG A 24 -7.71 1.43 -1.92
C ARG A 24 -9.12 0.93 -2.08
N PHE A 25 -9.33 -0.36 -1.82
CA PHE A 25 -10.68 -0.90 -1.81
C PHE A 25 -10.75 -2.08 -0.86
N LYS A 26 -11.94 -2.30 -0.36
CA LYS A 26 -12.19 -3.37 0.60
C LYS A 26 -12.61 -4.63 -0.15
N ASP A 27 -11.91 -5.71 0.13
CA ASP A 27 -12.23 -7.02 -0.37
C ASP A 27 -12.91 -7.83 0.73
N ARG A 28 -13.42 -9.02 0.39
CA ARG A 28 -14.10 -9.91 1.34
C ARG A 28 -13.22 -10.28 2.52
N LEU A 29 -11.95 -10.55 2.26
CA LEU A 29 -11.04 -11.11 3.26
C LEU A 29 -9.99 -10.12 3.73
N SER A 30 -9.77 -9.05 3.00
CA SER A 30 -8.73 -8.10 3.36
C SER A 30 -8.92 -6.79 2.61
N ASN A 31 -8.16 -5.79 3.05
CA ASN A 31 -8.10 -4.52 2.35
C ASN A 31 -6.96 -4.58 1.34
N THR A 32 -7.21 -4.04 0.15
CA THR A 32 -6.23 -4.01 -0.92
C THR A 32 -5.89 -2.57 -1.26
N TYR A 33 -4.62 -2.32 -1.55
CA TYR A 33 -4.13 -0.99 -1.87
C TYR A 33 -3.40 -1.03 -3.20
N PHE A 34 -3.70 -0.06 -4.07
CA PHE A 34 -2.88 0.18 -5.26
C PHE A 34 -1.83 1.21 -4.90
N CYS A 35 -0.59 0.85 -5.09
CA CYS A 35 0.54 1.68 -4.70
C CYS A 35 1.47 1.90 -5.87
N ARG A 36 2.04 3.11 -5.93
CA ARG A 36 3.00 3.48 -6.96
C ARG A 36 4.40 3.51 -6.36
N ASP A 37 5.34 2.87 -7.04
CA ASP A 37 6.73 2.85 -6.59
C ASP A 37 7.51 4.03 -7.18
N ASN A 38 8.82 4.10 -6.87
CA ASN A 38 9.67 5.18 -7.34
C ASN A 38 9.98 5.11 -8.84
N LYS A 39 9.59 4.02 -9.48
CA LYS A 39 9.71 3.86 -10.95
C LYS A 39 8.40 4.18 -11.65
N ASN A 40 7.45 4.73 -10.93
CA ASN A 40 6.15 5.12 -11.46
C ASN A 40 5.27 3.93 -11.86
N LYS A 41 5.56 2.76 -11.33
CA LYS A 41 4.79 1.55 -11.60
C LYS A 41 3.77 1.35 -10.50
N ILE A 42 2.53 1.00 -10.89
CA ILE A 42 1.44 0.78 -9.95
C ILE A 42 1.16 -0.71 -9.84
N ASP A 43 1.02 -1.18 -8.61
CA ASP A 43 0.76 -2.58 -8.34
C ASP A 43 -0.19 -2.70 -7.16
N ALA A 44 -0.81 -3.87 -7.00
CA ALA A 44 -1.75 -4.14 -5.92
C ALA A 44 -1.01 -4.80 -4.76
N TYR A 45 -1.32 -4.36 -3.54
CA TYR A 45 -0.70 -4.88 -2.33
C TYR A 45 -1.77 -5.16 -1.30
N SER A 46 -1.61 -6.26 -0.58
CA SER A 46 -2.45 -6.57 0.57
C SER A 46 -2.05 -5.69 1.75
N GLU A 47 -3.00 -5.40 2.63
CA GLU A 47 -2.73 -4.59 3.82
C GLU A 47 -1.61 -5.19 4.67
N ASN A 48 -1.52 -6.53 4.73
CA ASN A 48 -0.49 -7.20 5.50
C ASN A 48 0.91 -7.08 4.89
N ASP A 49 1.01 -6.71 3.63
CA ASP A 49 2.29 -6.52 2.95
C ASP A 49 2.85 -5.12 3.14
N LEU A 50 2.10 -4.25 3.77
CA LEU A 50 2.47 -2.85 3.94
C LEU A 50 2.63 -2.52 5.41
N LYS A 51 3.51 -1.56 5.69
CA LYS A 51 3.68 -1.05 7.05
C LYS A 51 3.84 0.45 6.99
N SER A 52 3.59 1.10 8.12
CA SER A 52 3.78 2.53 8.24
C SER A 52 5.23 2.90 7.94
N ARG A 53 5.42 4.08 7.34
CA ARG A 53 6.78 4.55 7.01
C ARG A 53 7.64 4.75 8.25
N ASP A 54 7.01 5.15 9.34
CA ASP A 54 7.73 5.41 10.60
C ASP A 54 8.03 4.15 11.38
#